data_06a94a1ef0a94dab6a90b24669126bf1
#
_entry.id   06a94a1ef0a94dab6a90b24669126bf1
#
_cell.length_a   1.000
_cell.length_b   1.000
_cell.length_c   1.000
_cell.angle_alpha   90.00
_cell.angle_beta   90.00
_cell.angle_gamma   90.00
#
_symmetry.space_group_name_H-M   'P 1'
#
loop_
_entity.id
_entity.type
_entity.pdbx_description
1 polymer ?
#
loop_
_entity_poly.entity_id
_entity_poly.type
_entity_poly.pdbx_seq_one_letter_code
_entity_poly.pdbx_strand_id
1 'polypeptide(L)'
;YDPILDGLLSAVRYDKTYFDKIVASLLPLLEKLTTGTLAALLAPDYHDLDDERPILDWQQAIRQKAVVYVGLDALSDAVVAAAVGNSMFADLVSVAGHLYKFGLNEGLPGNGEKLPPINLHCDEFNELMGEEFIPLVNKGGGAGIQVTAYTQTLSDIQARIGSAPKAGQVVGNFNNLIMLRVRETATAELLTKQLPQVEVRSRQVSSGVTDTPGGINSFSSNTREQVVTRNVPLLDTAALIQLPKGQAFALLEGGQLWKIRLPLPVADKHCPLPESVAQLAEWMQTRQQGQAE
;
A
#
# COMPACT_ATOMS: atom_id res chain seq x y z
N TYR A 1 8.47 29.94 -29.60
CA TYR A 1 7.33 29.00 -29.54
C TYR A 1 7.15 28.57 -28.07
N ASP A 2 5.99 28.96 -27.49
CA ASP A 2 5.61 28.56 -26.14
C ASP A 2 4.41 27.62 -26.22
N PRO A 3 4.62 26.30 -25.97
CA PRO A 3 3.55 25.31 -26.07
C PRO A 3 2.42 25.52 -25.03
N ILE A 4 2.73 26.16 -23.90
CA ILE A 4 1.74 26.45 -22.84
C ILE A 4 0.81 27.56 -23.31
N LEU A 5 1.37 28.63 -23.88
CA LEU A 5 0.60 29.73 -24.44
C LEU A 5 -0.30 29.26 -25.59
N ASP A 6 0.23 28.42 -26.49
CA ASP A 6 -0.56 27.85 -27.59
C ASP A 6 -1.70 26.96 -27.09
N GLY A 7 -1.46 26.17 -26.03
CA GLY A 7 -2.50 25.39 -25.35
C GLY A 7 -3.61 26.26 -24.77
N LEU A 8 -3.25 27.35 -24.08
CA LEU A 8 -4.22 28.32 -23.54
C LEU A 8 -5.02 29.01 -24.65
N LEU A 9 -4.36 29.46 -25.69
CA LEU A 9 -5.01 30.09 -26.84
C LEU A 9 -5.98 29.12 -27.57
N SER A 10 -5.60 27.85 -27.63
CA SER A 10 -6.47 26.80 -28.17
C SER A 10 -7.73 26.62 -27.32
N ALA A 11 -7.56 26.57 -25.98
CA ALA A 11 -8.68 26.42 -25.06
C ALA A 11 -9.66 27.59 -25.13
N VAL A 12 -9.17 28.82 -25.29
CA VAL A 12 -10.03 30.03 -25.48
C VAL A 12 -10.83 29.98 -26.78
N ARG A 13 -10.36 29.25 -27.79
CA ARG A 13 -11.05 29.10 -29.09
C ARG A 13 -12.17 28.06 -29.06
N TYR A 14 -12.30 27.26 -28.04
CA TYR A 14 -13.40 26.29 -27.93
C TYR A 14 -14.75 27.01 -27.78
N ASP A 15 -15.78 26.39 -28.33
CA ASP A 15 -17.14 26.81 -28.02
C ASP A 15 -17.38 26.76 -26.52
N LYS A 16 -18.00 27.82 -25.98
CA LYS A 16 -18.19 27.94 -24.53
C LYS A 16 -18.93 26.73 -23.91
N THR A 17 -19.96 26.26 -24.62
CA THR A 17 -20.76 25.11 -24.16
C THR A 17 -19.92 23.82 -24.10
N TYR A 18 -19.01 23.66 -25.06
CA TYR A 18 -18.09 22.53 -25.09
C TYR A 18 -17.03 22.64 -23.98
N PHE A 19 -16.45 23.82 -23.81
CA PHE A 19 -15.50 24.10 -22.74
C PHE A 19 -16.10 23.85 -21.35
N ASP A 20 -17.32 24.42 -21.11
CA ASP A 20 -18.02 24.25 -19.83
C ASP A 20 -18.30 22.77 -19.51
N LYS A 21 -18.57 21.93 -20.51
CA LYS A 21 -18.74 20.49 -20.33
C LYS A 21 -17.44 19.77 -19.97
N ILE A 22 -16.33 20.15 -20.59
CA ILE A 22 -15.01 19.54 -20.31
C ILE A 22 -14.56 19.87 -18.89
N VAL A 23 -14.72 21.13 -18.48
CA VAL A 23 -14.22 21.60 -17.17
C VAL A 23 -15.21 21.39 -16.01
N ALA A 24 -16.45 21.01 -16.30
CA ALA A 24 -17.52 20.90 -15.30
C ALA A 24 -17.19 19.97 -14.13
N SER A 25 -16.42 18.91 -14.37
CA SER A 25 -15.98 17.99 -13.30
C SER A 25 -14.70 18.42 -12.62
N LEU A 26 -13.83 19.13 -13.33
CA LEU A 26 -12.51 19.52 -12.82
C LEU A 26 -12.57 20.85 -12.04
N LEU A 27 -13.35 21.82 -12.50
CA LEU A 27 -13.39 23.15 -11.89
C LEU A 27 -13.77 23.14 -10.41
N PRO A 28 -14.83 22.42 -9.98
CA PRO A 28 -15.18 22.34 -8.55
C PRO A 28 -14.06 21.72 -7.69
N LEU A 29 -13.29 20.78 -8.24
CA LEU A 29 -12.16 20.20 -7.54
C LEU A 29 -11.02 21.21 -7.41
N LEU A 30 -10.69 21.94 -8.48
CA LEU A 30 -9.66 22.98 -8.44
C LEU A 30 -10.06 24.10 -7.46
N GLU A 31 -11.33 24.51 -7.47
CA GLU A 31 -11.84 25.50 -6.50
C GLU A 31 -11.66 25.03 -5.05
N LYS A 32 -11.97 23.76 -4.74
CA LYS A 32 -11.72 23.19 -3.41
C LYS A 32 -10.23 23.21 -3.02
N LEU A 33 -9.35 22.92 -3.96
CA LEU A 33 -7.90 22.87 -3.71
C LEU A 33 -7.27 24.28 -3.57
N THR A 34 -7.87 25.29 -4.21
CA THR A 34 -7.33 26.66 -4.29
C THR A 34 -8.09 27.66 -3.42
N THR A 35 -8.97 27.22 -2.54
CA THR A 35 -9.71 28.10 -1.62
C THR A 35 -9.53 27.70 -0.16
N GLY A 36 -9.77 28.66 0.75
CA GLY A 36 -9.72 28.43 2.19
C GLY A 36 -8.34 28.06 2.71
N THR A 37 -8.31 27.26 3.78
CA THR A 37 -7.06 26.82 4.43
C THR A 37 -6.20 25.91 3.55
N LEU A 38 -6.83 25.17 2.62
CA LEU A 38 -6.09 24.33 1.67
C LEU A 38 -5.28 25.16 0.67
N ALA A 39 -5.81 26.30 0.22
CA ALA A 39 -5.09 27.20 -0.68
C ALA A 39 -3.77 27.67 -0.03
N ALA A 40 -3.82 28.02 1.25
CA ALA A 40 -2.63 28.44 1.98
C ALA A 40 -1.55 27.35 2.05
N LEU A 41 -1.95 26.08 1.96
CA LEU A 41 -1.03 24.94 2.00
C LEU A 41 -0.56 24.48 0.61
N LEU A 42 -1.46 24.50 -0.38
CA LEU A 42 -1.22 23.87 -1.69
C LEU A 42 -0.90 24.87 -2.80
N ALA A 43 -1.31 26.15 -2.65
CA ALA A 43 -1.10 27.18 -3.65
C ALA A 43 -0.13 28.23 -3.13
N PRO A 44 1.09 28.32 -3.69
CA PRO A 44 2.01 29.41 -3.36
C PRO A 44 1.42 30.74 -3.85
N ASP A 45 1.64 31.82 -3.10
CA ASP A 45 1.32 33.16 -3.55
C ASP A 45 2.43 33.69 -4.44
N TYR A 46 2.25 33.55 -5.75
CA TYR A 46 3.25 34.03 -6.72
C TYR A 46 3.40 35.56 -6.77
N HIS A 47 2.52 36.31 -6.10
CA HIS A 47 2.61 37.78 -5.99
C HIS A 47 3.40 38.19 -4.74
N ASP A 48 3.54 37.32 -3.77
CA ASP A 48 4.35 37.54 -2.57
C ASP A 48 5.76 37.00 -2.80
N LEU A 49 6.71 37.88 -3.08
CA LEU A 49 8.11 37.52 -3.28
C LEU A 49 8.81 37.14 -1.98
N ASP A 50 8.20 37.47 -0.85
CA ASP A 50 8.70 37.17 0.50
C ASP A 50 8.06 35.88 1.07
N ASP A 51 7.31 35.10 0.25
CA ASP A 51 6.73 33.84 0.67
C ASP A 51 7.82 32.77 0.90
N GLU A 52 8.19 32.58 2.17
CA GLU A 52 9.19 31.60 2.60
C GLU A 52 8.63 30.19 2.86
N ARG A 53 7.37 29.94 2.53
CA ARG A 53 6.78 28.59 2.75
C ARG A 53 7.58 27.53 1.99
N PRO A 54 7.93 26.41 2.64
CA PRO A 54 8.69 25.37 1.99
C PRO A 54 7.84 24.68 0.90
N ILE A 55 8.44 24.52 -0.27
CA ILE A 55 7.84 23.76 -1.39
C ILE A 55 8.34 22.33 -1.29
N LEU A 56 7.42 21.36 -1.31
CA LEU A 56 7.79 19.95 -1.40
C LEU A 56 8.31 19.65 -2.81
N ASP A 57 9.56 19.26 -2.89
CA ASP A 57 10.20 18.74 -4.08
C ASP A 57 10.73 17.32 -3.78
N TRP A 58 10.25 16.33 -4.54
CA TRP A 58 10.65 14.95 -4.33
C TRP A 58 12.12 14.69 -4.59
N GLN A 59 12.71 15.34 -5.60
CA GLN A 59 14.14 15.16 -5.88
C GLN A 59 14.99 15.69 -4.72
N GLN A 60 14.64 16.86 -4.20
CA GLN A 60 15.32 17.46 -3.06
C GLN A 60 15.15 16.60 -1.80
N ALA A 61 13.92 16.13 -1.53
CA ALA A 61 13.63 15.26 -0.39
C ALA A 61 14.45 13.95 -0.45
N ILE A 62 14.56 13.34 -1.63
CA ILE A 62 15.34 12.11 -1.85
C ILE A 62 16.84 12.38 -1.68
N ARG A 63 17.37 13.48 -2.25
CA ARG A 63 18.78 13.87 -2.10
C ARG A 63 19.17 14.11 -0.64
N GLN A 64 18.30 14.76 0.12
CA GLN A 64 18.50 15.04 1.54
C GLN A 64 18.23 13.85 2.45
N LYS A 65 17.72 12.72 1.89
CA LYS A 65 17.27 11.54 2.67
C LYS A 65 16.24 11.93 3.73
N ALA A 66 15.34 12.84 3.36
CA ALA A 66 14.34 13.38 4.27
C ALA A 66 13.29 12.34 4.64
N VAL A 67 12.70 12.49 5.82
CA VAL A 67 11.48 11.80 6.23
C VAL A 67 10.31 12.72 5.93
N VAL A 68 9.44 12.29 5.02
CA VAL A 68 8.24 13.04 4.63
C VAL A 68 7.02 12.36 5.21
N TYR A 69 6.24 13.07 6.01
CA TYR A 69 4.96 12.62 6.52
C TYR A 69 3.84 13.42 5.88
N VAL A 70 2.88 12.73 5.29
CA VAL A 70 1.73 13.34 4.61
C VAL A 70 0.46 12.89 5.30
N GLY A 71 -0.22 13.83 5.94
CA GLY A 71 -1.54 13.60 6.55
C GLY A 71 -2.64 13.95 5.55
N LEU A 72 -3.35 12.94 5.05
CA LEU A 72 -4.49 13.09 4.15
C LEU A 72 -5.76 12.75 4.92
N ASP A 73 -6.59 13.76 5.20
CA ASP A 73 -7.84 13.58 5.96
C ASP A 73 -8.99 13.15 5.03
N ALA A 74 -9.04 11.86 4.72
CA ALA A 74 -10.11 11.29 3.90
C ALA A 74 -11.47 11.26 4.61
N LEU A 75 -11.51 11.38 5.94
CA LEU A 75 -12.76 11.43 6.70
C LEU A 75 -13.46 12.77 6.53
N SER A 76 -12.71 13.87 6.44
CA SER A 76 -13.28 15.21 6.23
C SER A 76 -13.65 15.45 4.76
N ASP A 77 -12.76 15.15 3.81
CA ASP A 77 -13.03 15.24 2.37
C ASP A 77 -12.23 14.20 1.59
N ALA A 78 -12.83 13.05 1.34
CA ALA A 78 -12.22 11.95 0.60
C ALA A 78 -11.82 12.33 -0.83
N VAL A 79 -12.54 13.28 -1.48
CA VAL A 79 -12.24 13.71 -2.85
C VAL A 79 -10.97 14.54 -2.88
N VAL A 80 -10.81 15.46 -1.95
CA VAL A 80 -9.60 16.29 -1.81
C VAL A 80 -8.41 15.42 -1.43
N ALA A 81 -8.56 14.55 -0.42
CA ALA A 81 -7.49 13.64 0.02
C ALA A 81 -7.00 12.74 -1.14
N ALA A 82 -7.93 12.16 -1.91
CA ALA A 82 -7.59 11.35 -3.07
C ALA A 82 -6.92 12.17 -4.19
N ALA A 83 -7.38 13.40 -4.44
CA ALA A 83 -6.80 14.25 -5.47
C ALA A 83 -5.36 14.63 -5.13
N VAL A 84 -5.11 15.06 -3.89
CA VAL A 84 -3.75 15.39 -3.42
C VAL A 84 -2.86 14.15 -3.44
N GLY A 85 -3.31 13.03 -2.89
CA GLY A 85 -2.55 11.78 -2.86
C GLY A 85 -2.18 11.28 -4.27
N ASN A 86 -3.14 11.28 -5.21
CA ASN A 86 -2.87 10.89 -6.60
C ASN A 86 -1.91 11.85 -7.30
N SER A 87 -2.00 13.16 -7.07
CA SER A 87 -1.06 14.15 -7.62
C SER A 87 0.36 13.91 -7.09
N MET A 88 0.50 13.61 -5.79
CA MET A 88 1.79 13.27 -5.20
C MET A 88 2.37 11.97 -5.75
N PHE A 89 1.55 10.95 -6.00
CA PHE A 89 2.01 9.70 -6.63
C PHE A 89 2.41 9.92 -8.09
N ALA A 90 1.66 10.71 -8.85
CA ALA A 90 1.99 11.03 -10.24
C ALA A 90 3.34 11.74 -10.34
N ASP A 91 3.58 12.71 -9.47
CA ASP A 91 4.85 13.43 -9.39
C ASP A 91 5.99 12.49 -8.96
N LEU A 92 5.79 11.67 -7.93
CA LEU A 92 6.78 10.68 -7.50
C LEU A 92 7.12 9.66 -8.61
N VAL A 93 6.14 9.22 -9.40
CA VAL A 93 6.36 8.34 -10.57
C VAL A 93 7.20 9.04 -11.62
N SER A 94 6.94 10.32 -11.88
CA SER A 94 7.72 11.14 -12.81
C SER A 94 9.17 11.27 -12.34
N VAL A 95 9.37 11.60 -11.07
CA VAL A 95 10.72 11.69 -10.45
C VAL A 95 11.42 10.33 -10.47
N ALA A 96 10.72 9.24 -10.17
CA ALA A 96 11.28 7.88 -10.26
C ALA A 96 11.76 7.56 -11.67
N GLY A 97 10.98 7.93 -12.69
CA GLY A 97 11.36 7.78 -14.09
C GLY A 97 12.60 8.60 -14.47
N HIS A 98 12.71 9.81 -13.96
CA HIS A 98 13.87 10.68 -14.13
C HIS A 98 15.11 10.09 -13.45
N LEU A 99 15.00 9.70 -12.19
CA LEU A 99 16.07 9.09 -11.42
C LEU A 99 16.57 7.77 -12.04
N TYR A 100 15.65 6.98 -12.58
CA TYR A 100 16.00 5.72 -13.29
C TYR A 100 16.84 5.98 -14.52
N LYS A 101 16.56 7.05 -15.29
CA LYS A 101 17.25 7.38 -16.53
C LYS A 101 18.58 8.11 -16.30
N PHE A 102 18.60 9.07 -15.40
CA PHE A 102 19.68 10.03 -15.27
C PHE A 102 20.44 9.95 -13.94
N GLY A 103 19.93 9.18 -12.97
CA GLY A 103 20.48 9.13 -11.62
C GLY A 103 20.31 10.45 -10.87
N LEU A 104 20.97 10.58 -9.70
CA LEU A 104 20.95 11.80 -8.90
C LEU A 104 21.71 12.98 -9.53
N ASN A 105 22.65 12.68 -10.41
CA ASN A 105 23.54 13.67 -11.02
C ASN A 105 23.10 14.09 -12.44
N GLU A 106 21.84 13.86 -12.79
CA GLU A 106 21.23 14.31 -14.06
C GLU A 106 22.02 13.83 -15.32
N GLY A 107 22.59 12.65 -15.26
CA GLY A 107 23.39 12.09 -16.35
C GLY A 107 24.83 12.65 -16.46
N LEU A 108 25.22 13.54 -15.56
CA LEU A 108 26.60 14.01 -15.49
C LEU A 108 27.52 12.93 -14.91
N PRO A 109 28.80 12.85 -15.35
CA PRO A 109 29.77 11.96 -14.76
C PRO A 109 29.91 12.27 -13.25
N GLY A 110 29.56 11.32 -12.42
CA GLY A 110 29.67 11.42 -10.97
C GLY A 110 30.30 10.15 -10.40
N ASN A 111 30.54 10.14 -9.10
CA ASN A 111 31.23 9.06 -8.39
C ASN A 111 30.42 7.74 -8.29
N GLY A 112 29.43 7.52 -9.15
CA GLY A 112 28.62 6.30 -9.11
C GLY A 112 27.79 6.15 -7.84
N GLU A 113 27.35 7.25 -7.24
CA GLU A 113 26.48 7.22 -6.05
C GLU A 113 25.22 6.43 -6.37
N LYS A 114 25.02 5.35 -5.61
CA LYS A 114 23.80 4.58 -5.68
C LYS A 114 22.63 5.44 -5.21
N LEU A 115 21.52 5.34 -5.92
CA LEU A 115 20.26 5.92 -5.46
C LEU A 115 19.97 5.45 -4.02
N PRO A 116 19.65 6.36 -3.08
CA PRO A 116 19.22 5.94 -1.76
C PRO A 116 17.91 5.15 -1.88
N PRO A 117 17.71 4.11 -1.08
CA PRO A 117 16.43 3.41 -1.07
C PRO A 117 15.34 4.36 -0.60
N ILE A 118 14.24 4.40 -1.33
CA ILE A 118 13.05 5.20 -1.00
C ILE A 118 12.01 4.26 -0.45
N ASN A 119 11.73 4.36 0.85
CA ASN A 119 10.70 3.57 1.51
C ASN A 119 9.40 4.35 1.55
N LEU A 120 8.41 3.90 0.79
CA LEU A 120 7.08 4.48 0.74
C LEU A 120 6.11 3.61 1.54
N HIS A 121 5.52 4.18 2.59
CA HIS A 121 4.49 3.54 3.39
C HIS A 121 3.14 4.20 3.12
N CYS A 122 2.17 3.43 2.63
CA CYS A 122 0.83 3.89 2.30
C CYS A 122 -0.19 3.23 3.23
N ASP A 123 -0.65 3.95 4.24
CA ASP A 123 -1.73 3.50 5.10
C ASP A 123 -3.08 3.73 4.41
N GLU A 124 -4.01 2.79 4.59
CA GLU A 124 -5.30 2.78 3.89
C GLU A 124 -5.13 3.06 2.37
N PHE A 125 -4.16 2.38 1.75
CA PHE A 125 -3.74 2.71 0.39
C PHE A 125 -4.88 2.58 -0.63
N ASN A 126 -5.91 1.79 -0.36
CA ASN A 126 -7.11 1.72 -1.17
C ASN A 126 -7.81 3.08 -1.32
N GLU A 127 -7.77 3.96 -0.30
CA GLU A 127 -8.34 5.30 -0.40
C GLU A 127 -7.51 6.24 -1.29
N LEU A 128 -6.20 6.04 -1.31
CA LEU A 128 -5.25 6.85 -2.06
C LEU A 128 -5.01 6.33 -3.48
N MET A 129 -5.46 5.11 -3.79
CA MET A 129 -5.12 4.44 -5.01
C MET A 129 -5.88 5.00 -6.21
N GLY A 130 -5.10 5.46 -7.20
CA GLY A 130 -5.56 5.80 -8.52
C GLY A 130 -4.81 5.01 -9.59
N GLU A 131 -5.03 5.34 -10.86
CA GLU A 131 -4.33 4.69 -11.98
C GLU A 131 -2.80 4.93 -11.92
N GLU A 132 -2.36 6.01 -11.27
CA GLU A 132 -0.94 6.37 -11.12
C GLU A 132 -0.18 5.46 -10.17
N PHE A 133 -0.88 4.78 -9.26
CA PHE A 133 -0.24 3.84 -8.33
C PHE A 133 0.26 2.57 -9.04
N ILE A 134 -0.43 2.13 -10.10
CA ILE A 134 -0.06 0.93 -10.84
C ILE A 134 1.34 1.03 -11.48
N PRO A 135 1.68 2.11 -12.21
CA PRO A 135 3.04 2.35 -12.70
C PRO A 135 4.10 2.40 -11.60
N LEU A 136 3.76 2.96 -10.44
CA LEU A 136 4.68 3.06 -9.30
C LEU A 136 5.10 1.68 -8.80
N VAL A 137 4.14 0.77 -8.52
CA VAL A 137 4.46 -0.58 -8.03
C VAL A 137 5.12 -1.45 -9.11
N ASN A 138 4.82 -1.21 -10.38
CA ASN A 138 5.40 -1.99 -11.49
C ASN A 138 6.84 -1.59 -11.81
N LYS A 139 7.19 -0.31 -11.69
CA LYS A 139 8.44 0.25 -12.21
C LYS A 139 9.31 0.94 -11.16
N GLY A 140 8.73 1.33 -10.03
CA GLY A 140 9.42 2.08 -8.98
C GLY A 140 10.61 1.33 -8.37
N GLY A 141 10.58 0.00 -8.36
CA GLY A 141 11.69 -0.82 -7.89
C GLY A 141 13.00 -0.58 -8.62
N GLY A 142 12.96 -0.30 -9.94
CA GLY A 142 14.13 0.08 -10.71
C GLY A 142 14.77 1.41 -10.31
N ALA A 143 13.97 2.32 -9.74
CA ALA A 143 14.41 3.59 -9.17
C ALA A 143 14.73 3.50 -7.67
N GLY A 144 14.75 2.29 -7.09
CA GLY A 144 15.02 2.09 -5.67
C GLY A 144 13.82 2.34 -4.75
N ILE A 145 12.61 2.47 -5.28
CA ILE A 145 11.39 2.67 -4.48
C ILE A 145 10.89 1.31 -3.97
N GLN A 146 10.73 1.21 -2.66
CA GLN A 146 10.15 0.08 -1.96
C GLN A 146 8.81 0.50 -1.37
N VAL A 147 7.73 -0.14 -1.81
CA VAL A 147 6.38 0.20 -1.40
C VAL A 147 5.87 -0.79 -0.37
N THR A 148 5.40 -0.28 0.77
CA THR A 148 4.63 -1.03 1.76
C THR A 148 3.22 -0.45 1.79
N ALA A 149 2.25 -1.25 1.36
CA ALA A 149 0.85 -0.85 1.31
C ALA A 149 0.06 -1.57 2.40
N TYR A 150 -0.72 -0.82 3.16
CA TYR A 150 -1.58 -1.34 4.22
C TYR A 150 -3.03 -1.22 3.78
N THR A 151 -3.79 -2.30 3.91
CA THR A 151 -5.22 -2.35 3.56
C THR A 151 -5.96 -3.33 4.46
N GLN A 152 -7.27 -3.22 4.53
CA GLN A 152 -8.10 -4.08 5.36
C GLN A 152 -8.57 -5.32 4.61
N THR A 153 -9.06 -5.16 3.37
CA THR A 153 -9.60 -6.25 2.57
C THR A 153 -9.20 -6.17 1.10
N LEU A 154 -9.25 -7.31 0.40
CA LEU A 154 -9.10 -7.33 -1.06
C LEU A 154 -10.27 -6.62 -1.76
N SER A 155 -11.47 -6.72 -1.18
CA SER A 155 -12.66 -6.10 -1.74
C SER A 155 -12.57 -4.58 -1.76
N ASP A 156 -11.91 -3.94 -0.79
CA ASP A 156 -11.67 -2.49 -0.77
C ASP A 156 -10.82 -2.07 -1.98
N ILE A 157 -9.76 -2.84 -2.27
CA ILE A 157 -8.92 -2.61 -3.45
C ILE A 157 -9.72 -2.74 -4.74
N GLN A 158 -10.53 -3.80 -4.84
CA GLN A 158 -11.34 -4.07 -6.03
C GLN A 158 -12.41 -3.00 -6.25
N ALA A 159 -13.07 -2.57 -5.19
CA ALA A 159 -14.08 -1.53 -5.22
C ALA A 159 -13.49 -0.18 -5.69
N ARG A 160 -12.31 0.16 -5.19
CA ARG A 160 -11.64 1.42 -5.55
C ARG A 160 -11.17 1.44 -6.99
N ILE A 161 -10.56 0.36 -7.48
CA ILE A 161 -10.08 0.27 -8.87
C ILE A 161 -11.25 0.06 -9.84
N GLY A 162 -12.37 -0.49 -9.38
CA GLY A 162 -13.51 -0.84 -10.23
C GLY A 162 -13.24 -2.02 -11.19
N SER A 163 -12.13 -2.76 -10.99
CA SER A 163 -11.73 -3.87 -11.86
C SER A 163 -10.94 -4.91 -11.08
N ALA A 164 -11.50 -6.12 -10.95
CA ALA A 164 -10.82 -7.24 -10.28
C ALA A 164 -9.49 -7.64 -10.95
N PRO A 165 -9.34 -7.65 -12.30
CA PRO A 165 -8.06 -7.91 -12.94
C PRO A 165 -7.00 -6.86 -12.62
N LYS A 166 -7.35 -5.56 -12.61
CA LYS A 166 -6.41 -4.49 -12.24
C LYS A 166 -6.00 -4.61 -10.75
N ALA A 167 -6.94 -4.92 -9.86
CA ALA A 167 -6.63 -5.18 -8.45
C ALA A 167 -5.67 -6.37 -8.30
N GLY A 168 -5.90 -7.45 -9.03
CA GLY A 168 -4.99 -8.60 -9.08
C GLY A 168 -3.59 -8.21 -9.57
N GLN A 169 -3.49 -7.32 -10.55
CA GLN A 169 -2.21 -6.80 -11.03
C GLN A 169 -1.47 -6.00 -9.96
N VAL A 170 -2.16 -5.15 -9.20
CA VAL A 170 -1.55 -4.39 -8.10
C VAL A 170 -1.02 -5.34 -7.02
N VAL A 171 -1.89 -6.24 -6.54
CA VAL A 171 -1.52 -7.19 -5.48
C VAL A 171 -0.40 -8.14 -5.92
N GLY A 172 -0.42 -8.57 -7.19
CA GLY A 172 0.59 -9.46 -7.76
C GLY A 172 2.00 -8.84 -7.88
N ASN A 173 2.12 -7.52 -7.76
CA ASN A 173 3.42 -6.84 -7.77
C ASN A 173 4.08 -6.74 -6.38
N PHE A 174 3.40 -7.15 -5.32
CA PHE A 174 3.99 -7.22 -4.00
C PHE A 174 4.65 -8.58 -3.76
N ASN A 175 5.96 -8.58 -3.53
CA ASN A 175 6.74 -9.80 -3.31
C ASN A 175 6.52 -10.42 -1.92
N ASN A 176 6.14 -9.61 -0.95
CA ASN A 176 5.92 -10.03 0.43
C ASN A 176 4.47 -9.74 0.83
N LEU A 177 3.85 -10.69 1.50
CA LEU A 177 2.49 -10.56 2.02
C LEU A 177 2.47 -10.86 3.51
N ILE A 178 2.11 -9.87 4.33
CA ILE A 178 1.92 -10.03 5.76
C ILE A 178 0.43 -9.90 6.06
N MET A 179 -0.17 -10.98 6.54
CA MET A 179 -1.61 -11.05 6.76
C MET A 179 -1.91 -11.28 8.26
N LEU A 180 -2.51 -10.28 8.87
CA LEU A 180 -3.11 -10.39 10.20
C LEU A 180 -4.43 -11.14 10.13
N ARG A 181 -5.18 -11.18 11.23
CA ARG A 181 -6.52 -11.77 11.22
C ARG A 181 -7.44 -11.02 10.28
N VAL A 182 -7.95 -11.71 9.29
CA VAL A 182 -8.96 -11.22 8.34
C VAL A 182 -10.28 -11.94 8.55
N ARG A 183 -11.40 -11.32 8.16
CA ARG A 183 -12.74 -11.93 8.25
C ARG A 183 -13.25 -12.35 6.88
N GLU A 184 -12.79 -11.72 5.84
CA GLU A 184 -13.21 -11.99 4.48
C GLU A 184 -12.43 -13.19 3.90
N THR A 185 -13.17 -14.18 3.40
CA THR A 185 -12.58 -15.39 2.81
C THR A 185 -11.73 -15.07 1.58
N ALA A 186 -12.19 -14.18 0.71
CA ALA A 186 -11.44 -13.79 -0.49
C ALA A 186 -10.07 -13.18 -0.17
N THR A 187 -10.01 -12.35 0.88
CA THR A 187 -8.74 -11.80 1.38
C THR A 187 -7.84 -12.88 1.95
N ALA A 188 -8.39 -13.81 2.74
CA ALA A 188 -7.61 -14.94 3.28
C ALA A 188 -7.07 -15.86 2.15
N GLU A 189 -7.82 -16.05 1.09
CA GLU A 189 -7.43 -16.84 -0.08
C GLU A 189 -6.26 -16.24 -0.85
N LEU A 190 -6.00 -14.94 -0.77
CA LEU A 190 -4.79 -14.34 -1.35
C LEU A 190 -3.51 -14.98 -0.85
N LEU A 191 -3.48 -15.36 0.43
CA LEU A 191 -2.32 -16.04 1.01
C LEU A 191 -2.41 -17.55 0.79
N THR A 192 -3.56 -18.16 1.11
CA THR A 192 -3.66 -19.63 1.15
C THR A 192 -3.56 -20.28 -0.22
N LYS A 193 -4.03 -19.62 -1.29
CA LYS A 193 -3.93 -20.11 -2.67
C LYS A 193 -2.51 -20.05 -3.25
N GLN A 194 -1.62 -19.27 -2.67
CA GLN A 194 -0.22 -19.20 -3.08
C GLN A 194 0.64 -20.32 -2.46
N LEU A 195 0.08 -21.04 -1.48
CA LEU A 195 0.79 -22.08 -0.75
C LEU A 195 0.57 -23.46 -1.38
N PRO A 196 1.58 -24.35 -1.33
CA PRO A 196 1.45 -25.70 -1.84
C PRO A 196 0.47 -26.51 -1.00
N GLN A 197 -0.02 -27.58 -1.60
CA GLN A 197 -0.70 -28.64 -0.85
C GLN A 197 0.35 -29.58 -0.25
N VAL A 198 0.06 -30.07 0.94
CA VAL A 198 0.88 -31.05 1.65
C VAL A 198 0.15 -32.37 1.80
N GLU A 199 0.91 -33.44 1.68
CA GLU A 199 0.39 -34.79 1.81
C GLU A 199 0.32 -35.17 3.29
N VAL A 200 -0.89 -35.40 3.81
CA VAL A 200 -1.11 -35.85 5.18
C VAL A 200 -1.58 -37.28 5.17
N ARG A 201 -0.86 -38.12 5.91
CA ARG A 201 -1.22 -39.52 6.11
C ARG A 201 -2.01 -39.64 7.41
N SER A 202 -3.26 -40.07 7.29
CA SER A 202 -4.14 -40.36 8.42
C SER A 202 -4.38 -41.85 8.53
N ARG A 203 -4.28 -42.36 9.75
CA ARG A 203 -4.64 -43.74 10.06
C ARG A 203 -6.14 -43.80 10.37
N GLN A 204 -6.88 -44.48 9.55
CA GLN A 204 -8.30 -44.72 9.76
C GLN A 204 -8.49 -46.11 10.29
N VAL A 205 -9.05 -46.25 11.47
CA VAL A 205 -9.38 -47.51 12.09
C VAL A 205 -10.91 -47.67 11.99
N SER A 206 -11.38 -48.65 11.25
CA SER A 206 -12.79 -49.01 11.24
C SER A 206 -12.98 -50.36 11.95
N SER A 207 -13.80 -50.38 12.98
CA SER A 207 -14.20 -51.60 13.65
C SER A 207 -15.67 -51.90 13.30
N GLY A 208 -15.91 -53.07 12.79
CA GLY A 208 -17.24 -53.59 12.51
C GLY A 208 -17.52 -54.80 13.38
N VAL A 209 -18.68 -54.84 13.97
CA VAL A 209 -19.19 -56.01 14.67
C VAL A 209 -20.35 -56.56 13.84
N THR A 210 -20.25 -57.83 13.41
CA THR A 210 -21.33 -58.49 12.70
C THR A 210 -21.95 -59.49 13.66
N ASP A 211 -23.25 -59.30 13.94
CA ASP A 211 -24.05 -60.25 14.70
C ASP A 211 -24.86 -61.08 13.70
N THR A 212 -24.71 -62.39 13.69
CA THR A 212 -25.45 -63.29 12.83
C THR A 212 -26.50 -63.98 13.68
N PRO A 213 -27.78 -63.77 13.42
CA PRO A 213 -28.82 -64.45 14.20
C PRO A 213 -28.82 -65.99 13.93
N GLY A 214 -28.38 -66.78 14.89
CA GLY A 214 -28.50 -68.19 14.79
C GLY A 214 -27.44 -69.09 15.40
N GLY A 215 -26.55 -68.64 16.29
CA GLY A 215 -25.58 -69.56 16.90
C GLY A 215 -24.92 -69.03 18.13
N ILE A 216 -24.62 -69.87 19.09
CA ILE A 216 -24.09 -69.59 20.42
C ILE A 216 -22.66 -68.93 20.41
N ASN A 217 -22.04 -68.79 19.22
CA ASN A 217 -20.67 -68.18 19.07
C ASN A 217 -20.51 -67.38 17.78
N SER A 218 -21.42 -66.49 17.44
CA SER A 218 -21.40 -65.75 16.17
C SER A 218 -21.00 -64.26 16.32
N PHE A 219 -20.13 -63.91 17.26
CA PHE A 219 -19.53 -62.63 17.34
C PHE A 219 -18.23 -62.59 16.53
N SER A 220 -18.21 -61.96 15.40
CA SER A 220 -16.95 -61.67 14.70
C SER A 220 -16.69 -60.17 14.73
N SER A 221 -15.60 -59.76 15.35
CA SER A 221 -15.13 -58.39 15.27
C SER A 221 -14.05 -58.31 14.20
N ASN A 222 -14.25 -57.42 13.25
CA ASN A 222 -13.25 -57.14 12.22
C ASN A 222 -12.75 -55.73 12.41
N THR A 223 -11.46 -55.61 12.72
CA THR A 223 -10.76 -54.30 12.82
C THR A 223 -9.93 -54.14 11.55
N ARG A 224 -10.27 -53.16 10.76
CA ARG A 224 -9.53 -52.82 9.54
C ARG A 224 -8.79 -51.50 9.76
N GLU A 225 -7.46 -51.55 9.66
CA GLU A 225 -6.63 -50.39 9.63
C GLU A 225 -6.32 -50.03 8.16
N GLN A 226 -6.57 -48.76 7.82
CA GLN A 226 -6.23 -48.23 6.51
C GLN A 226 -5.47 -46.91 6.68
N VAL A 227 -4.32 -46.80 6.01
CA VAL A 227 -3.63 -45.54 5.88
C VAL A 227 -4.19 -44.80 4.69
N VAL A 228 -4.86 -43.69 4.93
CA VAL A 228 -5.39 -42.83 3.89
C VAL A 228 -4.49 -41.60 3.73
N THR A 229 -4.01 -41.41 2.52
CA THR A 229 -3.22 -40.23 2.16
C THR A 229 -4.15 -39.19 1.54
N ARG A 230 -4.11 -37.98 2.03
CA ARG A 230 -4.91 -36.87 1.53
C ARG A 230 -4.01 -35.63 1.32
N ASN A 231 -4.21 -34.93 0.21
CA ASN A 231 -3.61 -33.63 -0.01
C ASN A 231 -4.50 -32.58 0.68
N VAL A 232 -3.88 -31.79 1.55
CA VAL A 232 -4.53 -30.69 2.26
C VAL A 232 -3.73 -29.41 2.04
N PRO A 233 -4.38 -28.21 2.03
CA PRO A 233 -3.65 -26.96 1.99
C PRO A 233 -2.66 -26.85 3.15
N LEU A 234 -1.46 -26.34 2.90
CA LEU A 234 -0.46 -26.09 3.96
C LEU A 234 -1.00 -25.18 5.06
N LEU A 235 -1.84 -24.21 4.69
CA LEU A 235 -2.54 -23.33 5.59
C LEU A 235 -4.01 -23.23 5.17
N ASP A 236 -4.91 -23.50 6.10
CA ASP A 236 -6.34 -23.35 5.88
C ASP A 236 -6.76 -21.89 6.09
N THR A 237 -7.71 -21.45 5.28
CA THR A 237 -8.37 -20.12 5.40
C THR A 237 -8.93 -19.89 6.81
N ALA A 238 -9.49 -20.92 7.44
CA ALA A 238 -10.01 -20.86 8.81
C ALA A 238 -8.92 -20.47 9.83
N ALA A 239 -7.69 -20.90 9.62
CA ALA A 239 -6.58 -20.56 10.52
C ALA A 239 -6.26 -19.03 10.51
N LEU A 240 -6.44 -18.37 9.36
CA LEU A 240 -6.29 -16.91 9.24
C LEU A 240 -7.43 -16.16 9.93
N ILE A 241 -8.67 -16.65 9.77
CA ILE A 241 -9.85 -16.04 10.37
C ILE A 241 -9.80 -16.14 11.91
N GLN A 242 -9.24 -17.21 12.43
CA GLN A 242 -9.13 -17.49 13.87
C GLN A 242 -7.88 -16.96 14.54
N LEU A 243 -7.00 -16.25 13.80
CA LEU A 243 -5.76 -15.72 14.37
C LEU A 243 -6.04 -14.83 15.60
N PRO A 244 -5.31 -15.01 16.70
CA PRO A 244 -5.32 -14.09 17.83
C PRO A 244 -4.80 -12.69 17.45
N LYS A 245 -5.18 -11.67 18.23
CA LYS A 245 -4.63 -10.32 18.08
C LYS A 245 -3.09 -10.33 18.17
N GLY A 246 -2.45 -9.53 17.31
CA GLY A 246 -0.99 -9.40 17.27
C GLY A 246 -0.27 -10.60 16.68
N GLN A 247 -0.99 -11.55 16.06
CA GLN A 247 -0.38 -12.61 15.27
C GLN A 247 -0.67 -12.40 13.78
N ALA A 248 0.27 -12.82 12.95
CA ALA A 248 0.17 -12.77 11.51
C ALA A 248 0.84 -13.98 10.86
N PHE A 249 0.48 -14.24 9.61
CA PHE A 249 1.28 -15.04 8.70
C PHE A 249 2.00 -14.12 7.73
N ALA A 250 3.28 -14.37 7.52
CA ALA A 250 4.09 -13.66 6.55
C ALA A 250 4.57 -14.64 5.47
N LEU A 251 4.17 -14.38 4.23
CA LEU A 251 4.70 -15.04 3.05
C LEU A 251 5.76 -14.11 2.47
N LEU A 252 7.01 -14.50 2.60
CA LEU A 252 8.16 -13.71 2.18
C LEU A 252 8.71 -14.24 0.86
N GLU A 253 9.57 -13.43 0.23
CA GLU A 253 10.28 -13.79 -0.98
C GLU A 253 10.92 -15.18 -0.89
N GLY A 254 10.83 -15.95 -1.99
CA GLY A 254 11.26 -17.35 -2.00
C GLY A 254 10.23 -18.34 -1.45
N GLY A 255 8.98 -17.90 -1.19
CA GLY A 255 7.88 -18.76 -0.74
C GLY A 255 7.97 -19.17 0.74
N GLN A 256 8.73 -18.43 1.54
CA GLN A 256 8.90 -18.73 2.97
C GLN A 256 7.67 -18.28 3.75
N LEU A 257 6.96 -19.24 4.35
CA LEU A 257 5.82 -18.97 5.22
C LEU A 257 6.26 -18.96 6.70
N TRP A 258 6.01 -17.84 7.36
CA TRP A 258 6.28 -17.65 8.79
C TRP A 258 4.99 -17.29 9.52
N LYS A 259 4.80 -17.90 10.70
CA LYS A 259 3.83 -17.41 11.69
C LYS A 259 4.56 -16.48 12.64
N ILE A 260 4.16 -15.22 12.68
CA ILE A 260 4.83 -14.18 13.46
C ILE A 260 3.91 -13.61 14.54
N ARG A 261 4.53 -13.09 15.58
CA ARG A 261 3.86 -12.31 16.62
C ARG A 261 4.42 -10.89 16.61
N LEU A 262 3.53 -9.92 16.50
CA LEU A 262 3.84 -8.51 16.55
C LEU A 262 3.62 -8.02 17.98
N PRO A 263 4.68 -7.74 18.77
CA PRO A 263 4.51 -7.16 20.08
C PRO A 263 3.95 -5.73 19.96
N LEU A 264 3.08 -5.35 20.88
CA LEU A 264 2.68 -3.96 20.98
C LEU A 264 3.89 -3.11 21.36
N PRO A 265 4.15 -1.99 20.69
CA PRO A 265 5.24 -1.10 21.10
C PRO A 265 4.95 -0.59 22.50
N VAL A 266 5.97 -0.64 23.34
CA VAL A 266 5.94 0.00 24.66
C VAL A 266 6.44 1.42 24.48
N ALA A 267 5.70 2.40 24.99
CA ALA A 267 6.13 3.80 24.93
C ALA A 267 7.51 3.93 25.61
N ASP A 268 8.48 4.43 24.85
CA ASP A 268 9.80 4.72 25.39
C ASP A 268 9.71 6.01 26.22
N LYS A 269 9.94 5.88 27.53
CA LYS A 269 9.95 7.03 28.45
C LYS A 269 11.09 8.03 28.16
N HIS A 270 12.13 7.59 27.46
CA HIS A 270 13.28 8.40 27.11
C HIS A 270 13.16 9.11 25.75
N CYS A 271 12.18 8.70 24.95
CA CYS A 271 11.85 9.35 23.67
C CYS A 271 10.34 9.62 23.63
N PRO A 272 9.87 10.66 24.31
CA PRO A 272 8.47 11.02 24.29
C PRO A 272 8.06 11.37 22.85
N LEU A 273 6.97 10.80 22.40
CA LEU A 273 6.38 11.20 21.12
C LEU A 273 5.74 12.58 21.28
N PRO A 274 5.85 13.46 20.27
CA PRO A 274 5.16 14.74 20.31
C PRO A 274 3.65 14.54 20.40
N GLU A 275 2.98 15.35 21.21
CA GLU A 275 1.54 15.27 21.41
C GLU A 275 0.75 15.86 20.21
N SER A 276 1.43 16.67 19.39
CA SER A 276 0.83 17.31 18.21
C SER A 276 1.85 17.52 17.10
N VAL A 277 1.35 17.70 15.88
CA VAL A 277 2.16 18.02 14.70
C VAL A 277 2.88 19.37 14.88
N ALA A 278 2.23 20.33 15.55
CA ALA A 278 2.84 21.62 15.87
C ALA A 278 4.09 21.46 16.76
N GLN A 279 3.98 20.65 17.81
CA GLN A 279 5.11 20.34 18.69
C GLN A 279 6.24 19.60 17.94
N LEU A 280 5.89 18.71 17.02
CA LEU A 280 6.87 18.05 16.15
C LEU A 280 7.61 19.07 15.28
N ALA A 281 6.87 20.02 14.68
CA ALA A 281 7.47 21.07 13.85
C ALA A 281 8.43 21.96 14.65
N GLU A 282 8.06 22.36 15.87
CA GLU A 282 8.94 23.12 16.78
C GLU A 282 10.22 22.33 17.12
N TRP A 283 10.10 21.02 17.38
CA TRP A 283 11.27 20.19 17.65
C TRP A 283 12.18 20.06 16.43
N MET A 284 11.62 19.97 15.24
CA MET A 284 12.37 19.91 13.99
C MET A 284 13.12 21.23 13.74
N GLN A 285 12.48 22.38 13.93
CA GLN A 285 13.11 23.71 13.80
C GLN A 285 14.24 23.88 14.80
N THR A 286 14.04 23.52 16.05
CA THR A 286 15.07 23.61 17.10
C THR A 286 16.30 22.74 16.78
N ARG A 287 16.08 21.54 16.22
CA ARG A 287 17.19 20.66 15.81
C ARG A 287 17.96 21.21 14.62
N GLN A 288 17.29 21.82 13.65
CA GLN A 288 17.96 22.44 12.50
C GLN A 288 18.81 23.64 12.91
N GLN A 289 18.32 24.46 13.84
CA GLN A 289 19.10 25.59 14.38
C GLN A 289 20.31 25.14 15.20
N GLY A 290 20.21 24.07 15.98
CA GLY A 290 21.32 23.52 16.76
C GLY A 290 22.35 22.70 15.95
N GLN A 291 22.12 22.44 14.67
CA GLN A 291 23.10 21.83 13.76
C GLN A 291 23.82 22.86 12.88
N ALA A 292 23.38 24.12 12.94
CA ALA A 292 23.98 25.25 12.20
C ALA A 292 25.00 26.03 13.03
N GLU A 293 25.17 25.73 14.34
CA GLU A 293 26.28 26.16 15.21
C GLU A 293 27.33 25.03 15.28
#